data_5ab08f2a581463835597a3c06dbe8485
#
_entry.id   5ab08f2a581463835597a3c06dbe8485
#
_cell.length_a   1.000
_cell.length_b   1.000
_cell.length_c   1.000
_cell.angle_alpha   90.00
_cell.angle_beta   90.00
_cell.angle_gamma   90.00
#
_symmetry.space_group_name_H-M   'P 1'
#
loop_
_entity.id
_entity.type
_entity.pdbx_description
1 polymer ?
#
loop_
_entity_poly.entity_id
_entity_poly.type
_entity_poly.pdbx_seq_one_letter_code
_entity_poly.pdbx_strand_id
1 'polypeptide(L)'
;MLFKTLSLAAVAALSLATPALAEDVTVTLTGVEARGGVIVASLQTRGEFMQTSAAHADRVERPAAGSVRLTFRGVAPGDYALMAMHDEDADGRMKMNGYMPAEGWAMINGDALRGPPTFDLVKFTVSATGTDISVPMTYPR
;
A
#
# COMPACT_ATOMS: atom_id res chain seq x y z
N MET A 1 -59.52 20.23 -37.00
CA MET A 1 -58.55 20.56 -35.95
C MET A 1 -57.56 19.39 -35.81
N LEU A 2 -56.35 19.59 -36.29
CA LEU A 2 -55.27 18.61 -36.17
C LEU A 2 -54.48 18.89 -34.88
N PHE A 3 -54.54 17.98 -33.91
CA PHE A 3 -53.65 18.00 -32.76
C PHE A 3 -52.34 17.29 -33.12
N LYS A 4 -51.25 18.07 -33.29
CA LYS A 4 -49.90 17.53 -33.41
C LYS A 4 -49.42 17.20 -32.00
N THR A 5 -49.33 15.92 -31.68
CA THR A 5 -48.65 15.45 -30.47
C THR A 5 -47.13 15.48 -30.70
N LEU A 6 -46.46 16.37 -29.99
CA LEU A 6 -44.99 16.42 -29.96
C LEU A 6 -44.50 15.35 -28.99
N SER A 7 -43.98 14.25 -29.54
CA SER A 7 -43.30 13.24 -28.71
C SER A 7 -41.88 13.75 -28.37
N LEU A 8 -41.68 14.08 -27.12
CA LEU A 8 -40.36 14.43 -26.58
C LEU A 8 -39.61 13.11 -26.28
N ALA A 9 -38.71 12.72 -27.17
CA ALA A 9 -37.80 11.58 -26.93
C ALA A 9 -36.75 12.00 -25.94
N ALA A 10 -36.84 11.53 -24.71
CA ALA A 10 -35.79 11.67 -23.71
C ALA A 10 -34.62 10.73 -24.05
N VAL A 11 -33.53 11.27 -24.54
CA VAL A 11 -32.29 10.53 -24.73
C VAL A 11 -31.63 10.39 -23.34
N ALA A 12 -31.77 9.21 -22.74
CA ALA A 12 -31.03 8.85 -21.54
C ALA A 12 -29.56 8.63 -21.94
N ALA A 13 -28.69 9.56 -21.59
CA ALA A 13 -27.26 9.39 -21.74
C ALA A 13 -26.81 8.34 -20.69
N LEU A 14 -26.58 7.09 -21.11
CA LEU A 14 -25.88 6.11 -20.30
C LEU A 14 -24.41 6.57 -20.21
N SER A 15 -24.04 7.11 -19.06
CA SER A 15 -22.63 7.32 -18.71
C SER A 15 -21.98 5.95 -18.53
N LEU A 16 -21.26 5.47 -19.53
CA LEU A 16 -20.39 4.31 -19.41
C LEU A 16 -19.22 4.72 -18.49
N ALA A 17 -19.36 4.45 -17.20
CA ALA A 17 -18.23 4.53 -16.29
C ALA A 17 -17.21 3.47 -16.75
N THR A 18 -16.10 3.93 -17.36
CA THR A 18 -14.97 3.04 -17.64
C THR A 18 -14.44 2.52 -16.30
N PRO A 19 -14.32 1.19 -16.10
CA PRO A 19 -13.74 0.68 -14.89
C PRO A 19 -12.31 1.23 -14.78
N ALA A 20 -11.96 1.79 -13.62
CA ALA A 20 -10.60 2.18 -13.35
C ALA A 20 -9.73 0.91 -13.42
N LEU A 21 -8.75 0.91 -14.35
CA LEU A 21 -7.86 -0.23 -14.54
C LEU A 21 -6.99 -0.40 -13.29
N ALA A 22 -6.92 -1.63 -12.80
CA ALA A 22 -5.99 -2.00 -11.77
C ALA A 22 -4.57 -2.05 -12.36
N GLU A 23 -3.61 -1.41 -11.70
CA GLU A 23 -2.23 -1.27 -12.16
C GLU A 23 -1.25 -1.83 -11.14
N ASP A 24 -0.01 -2.02 -11.53
CA ASP A 24 1.02 -2.47 -10.63
C ASP A 24 1.57 -1.31 -9.78
N VAL A 25 1.79 -1.58 -8.51
CA VAL A 25 2.49 -0.68 -7.58
C VAL A 25 3.86 -1.27 -7.29
N THR A 26 4.91 -0.52 -7.59
CA THR A 26 6.28 -0.89 -7.23
C THR A 26 6.73 -0.09 -6.01
N VAL A 27 7.22 -0.80 -5.02
CA VAL A 27 7.81 -0.23 -3.81
C VAL A 27 9.29 -0.59 -3.76
N THR A 28 10.16 0.40 -3.66
CA THR A 28 11.58 0.22 -3.39
C THR A 28 11.84 0.54 -1.93
N LEU A 29 12.16 -0.46 -1.13
CA LEU A 29 12.63 -0.27 0.23
C LEU A 29 14.13 0.03 0.18
N THR A 30 14.55 1.15 0.76
CA THR A 30 15.95 1.57 0.79
C THR A 30 16.54 1.39 2.20
N GLY A 31 17.88 1.38 2.29
CA GLY A 31 18.55 1.21 3.58
C GLY A 31 18.30 -0.15 4.23
N VAL A 32 18.04 -1.17 3.44
CA VAL A 32 17.85 -2.54 3.92
C VAL A 32 19.18 -3.06 4.48
N GLU A 33 19.14 -3.66 5.68
CA GLU A 33 20.27 -4.33 6.30
C GLU A 33 20.19 -5.84 6.08
N ALA A 34 21.35 -6.48 5.91
CA ALA A 34 21.43 -7.94 5.73
C ALA A 34 21.34 -8.66 7.09
N ARG A 35 20.13 -8.78 7.62
CA ARG A 35 19.84 -9.38 8.93
C ARG A 35 19.21 -10.78 8.85
N GLY A 36 19.17 -11.37 7.65
CA GLY A 36 18.49 -12.65 7.42
C GLY A 36 16.98 -12.51 7.39
N GLY A 37 16.25 -13.53 7.76
CA GLY A 37 14.79 -13.52 7.86
C GLY A 37 14.07 -13.23 6.56
N VAL A 38 12.99 -12.46 6.65
CA VAL A 38 12.12 -12.13 5.51
C VAL A 38 11.61 -10.70 5.62
N ILE A 39 11.59 -9.96 4.51
CA ILE A 39 10.81 -8.74 4.42
C ILE A 39 9.41 -9.10 3.94
N VAL A 40 8.40 -8.71 4.69
CA VAL A 40 6.99 -8.82 4.33
C VAL A 40 6.42 -7.41 4.22
N ALA A 41 5.71 -7.14 3.16
CA ALA A 41 5.06 -5.85 2.97
C ALA A 41 3.63 -6.02 2.47
N SER A 42 2.78 -5.09 2.81
CA SER A 42 1.39 -5.04 2.38
C SER A 42 0.96 -3.63 2.03
N LEU A 43 0.05 -3.52 1.06
CA LEU A 43 -0.73 -2.32 0.81
C LEU A 43 -2.08 -2.51 1.49
N GLN A 44 -2.42 -1.64 2.39
CA GLN A 44 -3.63 -1.71 3.19
C GLN A 44 -4.56 -0.55 2.87
N THR A 45 -5.79 -0.85 2.56
CA THR A 45 -6.87 0.14 2.54
C THR A 45 -7.15 0.67 3.94
N ARG A 46 -7.94 1.72 4.07
CA ARG A 46 -8.35 2.25 5.38
C ARG A 46 -9.01 1.17 6.27
N GLY A 47 -9.83 0.30 5.68
CA GLY A 47 -10.50 -0.78 6.40
C GLY A 47 -9.58 -1.92 6.84
N GLU A 48 -8.46 -2.10 6.14
CA GLU A 48 -7.46 -3.13 6.44
C GLU A 48 -6.32 -2.61 7.34
N PHE A 49 -6.26 -1.30 7.56
CA PHE A 49 -5.15 -0.66 8.25
C PHE A 49 -4.92 -1.24 9.65
N MET A 50 -3.69 -1.66 9.93
CA MET A 50 -3.26 -2.35 11.15
C MET A 50 -3.97 -3.70 11.40
N GLN A 51 -4.61 -4.28 10.39
CA GLN A 51 -5.15 -5.64 10.46
C GLN A 51 -4.10 -6.66 10.04
N THR A 52 -4.34 -7.94 10.38
CA THR A 52 -3.41 -9.05 10.10
C THR A 52 -3.45 -9.52 8.64
N SER A 53 -4.46 -9.15 7.89
CA SER A 53 -4.62 -9.51 6.49
C SER A 53 -4.81 -8.27 5.62
N ALA A 54 -4.25 -8.32 4.41
CA ALA A 54 -4.42 -7.31 3.38
C ALA A 54 -4.61 -8.00 2.02
N ALA A 55 -5.36 -7.36 1.12
CA ALA A 55 -5.59 -7.89 -0.22
C ALA A 55 -4.30 -7.92 -1.07
N HIS A 56 -3.37 -7.02 -0.80
CA HIS A 56 -2.11 -6.92 -1.52
C HIS A 56 -0.94 -7.10 -0.56
N ALA A 57 -0.19 -8.18 -0.74
CA ALA A 57 1.01 -8.47 0.02
C ALA A 57 2.09 -9.05 -0.90
N ASP A 58 3.35 -8.78 -0.56
CA ASP A 58 4.52 -9.34 -1.22
C ASP A 58 5.62 -9.58 -0.18
N ARG A 59 6.58 -10.45 -0.50
CA ARG A 59 7.64 -10.82 0.42
C ARG A 59 8.96 -11.10 -0.28
N VAL A 60 10.06 -10.86 0.40
CA VAL A 60 11.42 -11.17 -0.07
C VAL A 60 12.16 -11.94 1.00
N GLU A 61 12.54 -13.17 0.67
CA GLU A 61 13.32 -14.04 1.54
C GLU A 61 14.79 -13.62 1.55
N ARG A 62 15.39 -13.59 2.72
CA ARG A 62 16.82 -13.30 2.93
C ARG A 62 17.28 -12.06 2.15
N PRO A 63 16.69 -10.89 2.43
CA PRO A 63 17.00 -9.70 1.66
C PRO A 63 18.48 -9.33 1.75
N ALA A 64 19.05 -8.92 0.62
CA ALA A 64 20.39 -8.36 0.58
C ALA A 64 20.39 -6.93 1.12
N ALA A 65 21.52 -6.47 1.65
CA ALA A 65 21.70 -5.08 2.05
C ALA A 65 21.56 -4.14 0.83
N GLY A 66 21.02 -2.95 1.08
CA GLY A 66 20.84 -1.90 0.07
C GLY A 66 19.38 -1.64 -0.22
N SER A 67 18.91 -1.97 -1.43
CA SER A 67 17.53 -1.76 -1.84
C SER A 67 16.85 -3.07 -2.19
N VAL A 68 15.59 -3.19 -1.77
CA VAL A 68 14.71 -4.32 -2.08
C VAL A 68 13.49 -3.81 -2.83
N ARG A 69 13.16 -4.44 -3.94
CA ARG A 69 11.99 -4.10 -4.76
C ARG A 69 10.87 -5.10 -4.52
N LEU A 70 9.67 -4.57 -4.28
CA LEU A 70 8.43 -5.31 -4.13
C LEU A 70 7.45 -4.86 -5.20
N THR A 71 6.65 -5.78 -5.74
CA THR A 71 5.66 -5.46 -6.77
C THR A 71 4.29 -6.00 -6.36
N PHE A 72 3.35 -5.11 -6.18
CA PHE A 72 1.95 -5.43 -5.91
C PHE A 72 1.17 -5.32 -7.21
N ARG A 73 0.61 -6.43 -7.67
CA ARG A 73 -0.07 -6.51 -8.96
C ARG A 73 -1.56 -6.24 -8.83
N GLY A 74 -2.11 -5.56 -9.84
CA GLY A 74 -3.55 -5.40 -9.95
C GLY A 74 -4.16 -4.57 -8.83
N VAL A 75 -3.50 -3.48 -8.42
CA VAL A 75 -3.97 -2.58 -7.36
C VAL A 75 -4.90 -1.54 -7.96
N ALA A 76 -6.13 -1.47 -7.44
CA ALA A 76 -7.08 -0.44 -7.86
C ALA A 76 -6.60 0.96 -7.43
N PRO A 77 -6.85 2.01 -8.25
CA PRO A 77 -6.55 3.38 -7.84
C PRO A 77 -7.24 3.75 -6.52
N GLY A 78 -6.56 4.50 -5.69
CA GLY A 78 -7.08 4.92 -4.39
C GLY A 78 -5.97 5.14 -3.36
N ASP A 79 -6.38 5.36 -2.12
CA ASP A 79 -5.47 5.58 -1.00
C ASP A 79 -5.15 4.27 -0.28
N TYR A 80 -3.85 4.05 -0.05
CA TYR A 80 -3.31 2.88 0.65
C TYR A 80 -2.24 3.30 1.65
N ALA A 81 -2.09 2.54 2.70
CA ALA A 81 -0.92 2.59 3.57
C ALA A 81 0.04 1.45 3.20
N LEU A 82 1.33 1.74 3.11
CA LEU A 82 2.38 0.72 3.03
C LEU A 82 2.78 0.34 4.45
N MET A 83 2.71 -0.96 4.74
CA MET A 83 3.23 -1.56 5.95
C MET A 83 4.31 -2.56 5.55
N ALA A 84 5.54 -2.34 5.98
CA ALA A 84 6.64 -3.28 5.75
C ALA A 84 7.32 -3.64 7.06
N MET A 85 7.69 -4.90 7.18
CA MET A 85 8.37 -5.49 8.33
C MET A 85 9.54 -6.34 7.83
N HIS A 86 10.70 -6.16 8.45
CA HIS A 86 11.81 -7.10 8.30
C HIS A 86 11.79 -8.06 9.48
N ASP A 87 11.09 -9.14 9.32
CA ASP A 87 10.98 -10.24 10.30
C ASP A 87 12.29 -11.03 10.30
N GLU A 88 13.20 -10.65 11.20
CA GLU A 88 14.58 -11.11 11.20
C GLU A 88 14.71 -12.58 11.64
N ASP A 89 13.80 -13.08 12.48
CA ASP A 89 13.76 -14.47 12.94
C ASP A 89 12.70 -15.34 12.25
N ALA A 90 11.96 -14.76 11.30
CA ALA A 90 10.92 -15.44 10.51
C ALA A 90 9.81 -16.09 11.37
N ASP A 91 9.44 -15.45 12.47
CA ASP A 91 8.36 -15.92 13.34
C ASP A 91 6.96 -15.42 12.93
N GLY A 92 6.90 -14.57 11.91
CA GLY A 92 5.66 -14.02 11.36
C GLY A 92 5.08 -12.86 12.16
N ARG A 93 5.84 -12.27 13.08
CA ARG A 93 5.36 -11.20 13.97
C ARG A 93 6.39 -10.09 14.09
N MET A 94 5.91 -8.86 14.22
CA MET A 94 6.77 -7.74 14.61
C MET A 94 7.13 -7.87 16.09
N LYS A 95 8.41 -8.02 16.37
CA LYS A 95 8.91 -7.89 17.74
C LYS A 95 8.76 -6.45 18.23
N MET A 96 8.32 -6.31 19.45
CA MET A 96 8.14 -5.01 20.08
C MET A 96 9.04 -4.90 21.34
N ASN A 97 9.61 -3.71 21.52
CA ASN A 97 10.24 -3.30 22.77
C ASN A 97 9.42 -2.14 23.35
N GLY A 98 8.49 -2.47 24.26
CA GLY A 98 7.45 -1.55 24.69
C GLY A 98 6.53 -1.18 23.51
N TYR A 99 6.48 0.09 23.15
CA TYR A 99 5.70 0.59 22.02
C TYR A 99 6.49 0.75 20.73
N MET A 100 7.78 0.45 20.74
CA MET A 100 8.66 0.59 19.57
C MET A 100 8.90 -0.77 18.93
N PRO A 101 8.91 -0.84 17.58
CA PRO A 101 9.39 -2.03 16.88
C PRO A 101 10.82 -2.36 17.28
N ALA A 102 11.10 -3.64 17.54
CA ALA A 102 12.43 -4.17 17.81
C ALA A 102 13.09 -4.79 16.58
N GLU A 103 12.40 -4.83 15.48
CA GLU A 103 12.86 -5.28 14.16
C GLU A 103 12.73 -4.15 13.12
N GLY A 104 13.31 -4.34 11.94
CA GLY A 104 13.22 -3.37 10.86
C GLY A 104 11.80 -3.17 10.37
N TRP A 105 11.44 -1.94 10.06
CA TRP A 105 10.11 -1.59 9.56
C TRP A 105 10.16 -0.42 8.58
N ALA A 106 9.12 -0.26 7.78
CA ALA A 106 8.94 0.90 6.91
C ALA A 106 7.47 1.26 6.75
N MET A 107 7.20 2.56 6.74
CA MET A 107 5.92 3.19 6.40
C MET A 107 6.19 4.50 5.68
N ILE A 108 5.24 4.96 4.87
CA ILE A 108 5.28 6.33 4.35
C ILE A 108 5.28 7.31 5.54
N ASN A 109 6.15 8.30 5.50
CA ASN A 109 6.33 9.27 6.59
C ASN A 109 6.68 8.66 7.96
N GLY A 110 7.24 7.44 7.97
CA GLY A 110 7.57 6.74 9.21
C GLY A 110 8.53 7.50 10.11
N ASP A 111 9.47 8.24 9.55
CA ASP A 111 10.43 9.11 10.25
C ASP A 111 9.79 10.33 10.92
N ALA A 112 8.63 10.76 10.44
CA ALA A 112 7.86 11.89 10.99
C ALA A 112 6.90 11.49 12.12
N LEU A 113 6.68 10.20 12.36
CA LEU A 113 5.77 9.72 13.40
C LEU A 113 6.29 10.09 14.78
N ARG A 114 5.38 10.58 15.65
CA ARG A 114 5.63 10.93 17.05
C ARG A 114 4.73 10.14 18.00
N GLY A 115 4.08 9.10 17.51
CA GLY A 115 3.16 8.23 18.22
C GLY A 115 2.64 7.14 17.30
N PRO A 116 1.59 6.41 17.68
CA PRO A 116 1.00 5.38 16.84
C PRO A 116 0.62 5.93 15.46
N PRO A 117 0.87 5.18 14.37
CA PRO A 117 0.50 5.62 13.04
C PRO A 117 -1.03 5.68 12.90
N THR A 118 -1.51 6.65 12.14
CA THR A 118 -2.88 6.69 11.63
C THR A 118 -2.86 6.57 10.11
N PHE A 119 -3.93 6.04 9.53
CA PHE A 119 -4.00 5.87 8.09
C PHE A 119 -3.72 7.18 7.33
N ASP A 120 -4.30 8.28 7.78
CA ASP A 120 -4.15 9.58 7.11
C ASP A 120 -2.72 10.15 7.15
N LEU A 121 -1.91 9.78 8.14
CA LEU A 121 -0.51 10.19 8.23
C LEU A 121 0.42 9.37 7.32
N VAL A 122 0.08 8.12 7.06
CA VAL A 122 0.97 7.16 6.38
C VAL A 122 0.45 6.69 5.03
N LYS A 123 -0.68 7.21 4.57
CA LYS A 123 -1.25 6.87 3.27
C LYS A 123 -0.51 7.50 2.10
N PHE A 124 -0.61 6.88 0.95
CA PHE A 124 -0.25 7.42 -0.35
C PHE A 124 -1.33 7.08 -1.37
N THR A 125 -1.33 7.75 -2.51
CA THR A 125 -2.33 7.54 -3.54
C THR A 125 -1.76 6.68 -4.67
N VAL A 126 -2.46 5.61 -5.00
CA VAL A 126 -2.20 4.79 -6.18
C VAL A 126 -2.95 5.39 -7.36
N SER A 127 -2.23 5.72 -8.43
CA SER A 127 -2.82 6.31 -9.65
C SER A 127 -3.34 5.24 -10.60
N ALA A 128 -4.20 5.65 -11.54
CA ALA A 128 -4.73 4.78 -12.59
C ALA A 128 -3.69 4.37 -13.66
N THR A 129 -2.46 4.87 -13.58
CA THR A 129 -1.36 4.59 -14.52
C THR A 129 -0.18 3.87 -13.87
N GLY A 130 -0.41 3.28 -12.70
CA GLY A 130 0.63 2.68 -11.88
C GLY A 130 1.29 3.66 -10.92
N THR A 131 2.05 3.15 -9.98
CA THR A 131 2.70 3.97 -8.95
C THR A 131 4.04 3.35 -8.56
N ASP A 132 5.09 4.17 -8.56
CA ASP A 132 6.42 3.83 -8.06
C ASP A 132 6.74 4.70 -6.85
N ILE A 133 7.10 4.08 -5.72
CA ILE A 133 7.50 4.79 -4.50
C ILE A 133 8.79 4.20 -3.92
N SER A 134 9.57 5.03 -3.24
CA SER A 134 10.73 4.61 -2.46
C SER A 134 10.52 4.98 -0.99
N VAL A 135 10.75 4.02 -0.10
CA VAL A 135 10.53 4.19 1.34
C VAL A 135 11.74 3.66 2.10
N PRO A 136 12.33 4.45 3.01
CA PRO A 136 13.45 3.98 3.80
C PRO A 136 13.01 2.99 4.88
N MET A 137 13.80 1.93 5.07
CA MET A 137 13.69 1.05 6.22
C MET A 137 14.24 1.75 7.46
N THR A 138 13.58 1.55 8.57
CA THR A 138 14.03 1.98 9.89
C THR A 138 14.39 0.75 10.71
N TYR A 139 15.61 0.72 11.25
CA TYR A 139 16.06 -0.34 12.13
C TYR A 139 16.30 0.20 13.53
N PRO A 140 15.85 -0.50 14.59
CA PRO A 140 16.14 -0.13 15.95
C PRO A 140 17.67 -0.26 16.19
N ARG A 141 18.20 0.67 16.97
CA ARG A 141 19.60 0.71 17.39
C ARG A 141 19.76 0.24 18.83
#